data_f9492e34c6fede8ef4004b046090bf8c
#
_entry.id   f9492e34c6fede8ef4004b046090bf8c
#
_cell.length_a   1.000
_cell.length_b   1.000
_cell.length_c   1.000
_cell.angle_alpha   90.00
_cell.angle_beta   90.00
_cell.angle_gamma   90.00
#
_symmetry.space_group_name_H-M   'P 1'
#
loop_
_entity.id
_entity.type
_entity.pdbx_description
1 polymer ?
#
loop_
_entity_poly.entity_id
_entity_poly.type
_entity_poly.pdbx_seq_one_letter_code
_entity_poly.pdbx_strand_id
1 'polypeptide(L)'
;MITALWLVSALSALVYGGLWVLGPVSPLRTVIKMVPVAALALIAYLTGPRHGLALLLPAALALSAVGDGFLAGDPKRWLPLGLASFLVAHLIYVALFWSASAPSAISEPIRGALIVAAILGGLGMLTWLWAHLGAMRGAVSAYVAAIVAMLATGLLLPWAAWPVMVGALAFMASDAILSADLFVGAKIAGSERLSGYAIWALYYGGQAAITLGLMGLDL
;
A
#
# COMPACT_ATOMS: atom_id res chain seq x y z
N MET A 1 13.86 21.08 -7.07
CA MET A 1 13.56 19.78 -7.72
C MET A 1 12.70 18.89 -6.82
N ILE A 2 13.11 18.52 -5.60
CA ILE A 2 12.35 17.63 -4.71
C ILE A 2 10.97 18.21 -4.38
N THR A 3 10.87 19.51 -4.02
CA THR A 3 9.57 20.16 -3.79
C THR A 3 8.65 20.08 -4.99
N ALA A 4 9.19 20.24 -6.21
CA ALA A 4 8.39 20.11 -7.44
C ALA A 4 7.86 18.67 -7.63
N LEU A 5 8.65 17.64 -7.29
CA LEU A 5 8.19 16.25 -7.35
C LEU A 5 7.10 15.96 -6.31
N TRP A 6 7.19 16.52 -5.09
CA TRP A 6 6.11 16.44 -4.12
C TRP A 6 4.82 17.09 -4.62
N LEU A 7 4.93 18.26 -5.27
CA LEU A 7 3.77 18.90 -5.89
C LEU A 7 3.19 18.06 -7.03
N VAL A 8 4.03 17.49 -7.88
CA VAL A 8 3.58 16.57 -8.96
C VAL A 8 2.85 15.38 -8.37
N SER A 9 3.43 14.73 -7.33
CA SER A 9 2.80 13.60 -6.65
C SER A 9 1.43 13.98 -6.09
N ALA A 10 1.36 15.05 -5.29
CA ALA A 10 0.13 15.47 -4.63
C ALA A 10 -0.95 15.94 -5.64
N LEU A 11 -0.58 16.78 -6.61
CA LEU A 11 -1.53 17.29 -7.58
C LEU A 11 -2.05 16.18 -8.51
N SER A 12 -1.19 15.26 -8.97
CA SER A 12 -1.66 14.12 -9.78
C SER A 12 -2.53 13.17 -8.98
N ALA A 13 -2.27 12.98 -7.67
CA ALA A 13 -3.14 12.20 -6.80
C ALA A 13 -4.52 12.85 -6.62
N LEU A 14 -4.58 14.18 -6.45
CA LEU A 14 -5.83 14.93 -6.37
C LEU A 14 -6.60 14.86 -7.72
N VAL A 15 -5.90 14.99 -8.84
CA VAL A 15 -6.52 14.88 -10.18
C VAL A 15 -7.09 13.48 -10.39
N TYR A 16 -6.33 12.42 -10.07
CA TYR A 16 -6.86 11.06 -10.16
C TYR A 16 -8.05 10.86 -9.23
N GLY A 17 -7.93 11.26 -7.97
CA GLY A 17 -8.99 11.15 -6.97
C GLY A 17 -10.26 11.89 -7.39
N GLY A 18 -10.13 13.14 -7.84
CA GLY A 18 -11.27 13.99 -8.18
C GLY A 18 -11.97 13.63 -9.49
N LEU A 19 -11.21 13.20 -10.51
CA LEU A 19 -11.73 13.06 -11.87
C LEU A 19 -11.74 11.62 -12.40
N TRP A 20 -10.86 10.74 -11.91
CA TRP A 20 -10.57 9.47 -12.57
C TRP A 20 -10.82 8.21 -11.72
N VAL A 21 -11.05 8.34 -10.41
CA VAL A 21 -11.34 7.17 -9.53
C VAL A 21 -12.48 6.32 -10.08
N LEU A 22 -13.56 6.97 -10.53
CA LEU A 22 -14.73 6.34 -11.13
C LEU A 22 -14.76 6.46 -12.66
N GLY A 23 -13.68 6.93 -13.26
CA GLY A 23 -13.58 7.12 -14.69
C GLY A 23 -13.49 5.79 -15.45
N PRO A 24 -13.80 5.81 -16.76
CA PRO A 24 -13.67 4.62 -17.60
C PRO A 24 -12.22 4.16 -17.73
N VAL A 25 -12.04 2.85 -17.93
CA VAL A 25 -10.72 2.27 -18.22
C VAL A 25 -10.16 2.91 -19.49
N SER A 26 -8.97 3.50 -19.38
CA SER A 26 -8.28 4.12 -20.51
C SER A 26 -6.78 4.21 -20.24
N PRO A 27 -5.92 4.30 -21.30
CA PRO A 27 -4.49 4.50 -21.11
C PRO A 27 -4.16 5.76 -20.30
N LEU A 28 -4.92 6.84 -20.50
CA LEU A 28 -4.74 8.09 -19.76
C LEU A 28 -5.02 7.91 -18.26
N ARG A 29 -6.11 7.21 -17.89
CA ARG A 29 -6.43 6.87 -16.51
C ARG A 29 -5.30 6.07 -15.87
N THR A 30 -4.75 5.09 -16.60
CA THR A 30 -3.63 4.27 -16.15
C THR A 30 -2.41 5.14 -15.83
N VAL A 31 -2.00 6.01 -16.75
CA VAL A 31 -0.84 6.89 -16.53
C VAL A 31 -1.08 7.83 -15.36
N ILE A 32 -2.23 8.49 -15.28
CA ILE A 32 -2.54 9.43 -14.20
C ILE A 32 -2.54 8.71 -12.82
N LYS A 33 -2.98 7.45 -12.75
CA LYS A 33 -2.95 6.67 -11.51
C LYS A 33 -1.54 6.33 -11.06
N MET A 34 -0.63 6.03 -11.99
CA MET A 34 0.75 5.65 -11.68
C MET A 34 1.62 6.83 -11.22
N VAL A 35 1.40 8.02 -11.79
CA VAL A 35 2.26 9.20 -11.58
C VAL A 35 2.47 9.56 -10.12
N PRO A 36 1.46 9.60 -9.23
CA PRO A 36 1.65 9.98 -7.83
C PRO A 36 2.69 9.13 -7.11
N VAL A 37 2.57 7.81 -7.23
CA VAL A 37 3.46 6.87 -6.53
C VAL A 37 4.81 6.75 -7.23
N ALA A 38 4.86 6.84 -8.57
CA ALA A 38 6.11 6.93 -9.31
C ALA A 38 6.93 8.17 -8.93
N ALA A 39 6.27 9.31 -8.68
CA ALA A 39 6.93 10.52 -8.18
C ALA A 39 7.49 10.31 -6.76
N LEU A 40 6.77 9.61 -5.86
CA LEU A 40 7.30 9.23 -4.55
C LEU A 40 8.53 8.32 -4.68
N ALA A 41 8.50 7.35 -5.61
CA ALA A 41 9.65 6.49 -5.88
C ALA A 41 10.88 7.30 -6.33
N LEU A 42 10.67 8.27 -7.20
CA LEU A 42 11.74 9.16 -7.66
C LEU A 42 12.27 10.06 -6.54
N ILE A 43 11.39 10.60 -5.68
CA ILE A 43 11.78 11.36 -4.50
C ILE A 43 12.67 10.49 -3.60
N ALA A 44 12.23 9.29 -3.24
CA ALA A 44 12.97 8.38 -2.38
C ALA A 44 14.34 8.04 -2.98
N TYR A 45 14.43 7.81 -4.30
CA TYR A 45 15.68 7.53 -5.00
C TYR A 45 16.65 8.72 -5.01
N LEU A 46 16.12 9.94 -5.16
CA LEU A 46 16.95 11.15 -5.26
C LEU A 46 17.43 11.68 -3.90
N THR A 47 16.69 11.38 -2.83
CA THR A 47 16.97 11.89 -1.48
C THR A 47 17.69 10.87 -0.59
N GLY A 48 17.48 9.55 -0.82
CA GLY A 48 18.12 8.48 -0.07
C GLY A 48 19.52 8.15 -0.56
N PRO A 49 20.30 7.39 0.24
CA PRO A 49 21.53 6.76 -0.22
C PRO A 49 21.26 5.86 -1.42
N ARG A 50 22.19 5.86 -2.39
CA ARG A 50 22.04 5.09 -3.65
C ARG A 50 22.69 3.71 -3.58
N HIS A 51 22.66 3.08 -2.40
CA HIS A 51 23.27 1.76 -2.17
C HIS A 51 22.56 1.05 -1.01
N GLY A 52 22.73 -0.26 -0.96
CA GLY A 52 22.24 -1.09 0.14
C GLY A 52 20.71 -1.07 0.30
N LEU A 53 20.26 -1.09 1.54
CA LEU A 53 18.86 -1.18 1.93
C LEU A 53 18.05 0.07 1.58
N ALA A 54 18.70 1.22 1.41
CA ALA A 54 18.03 2.47 1.03
C ALA A 54 17.36 2.40 -0.36
N LEU A 55 17.80 1.48 -1.23
CA LEU A 55 17.16 1.24 -2.53
C LEU A 55 15.84 0.46 -2.42
N LEU A 56 15.53 -0.14 -1.27
CA LEU A 56 14.29 -0.89 -1.09
C LEU A 56 13.05 0.02 -1.13
N LEU A 57 13.12 1.22 -0.56
CA LEU A 57 11.99 2.16 -0.59
C LEU A 57 11.62 2.56 -2.03
N PRO A 58 12.52 3.11 -2.86
CA PRO A 58 12.17 3.43 -4.24
C PRO A 58 11.75 2.20 -5.05
N ALA A 59 12.30 1.01 -4.78
CA ALA A 59 11.89 -0.22 -5.45
C ALA A 59 10.46 -0.64 -5.09
N ALA A 60 10.08 -0.61 -3.81
CA ALA A 60 8.72 -0.90 -3.37
C ALA A 60 7.70 0.07 -3.96
N LEU A 61 8.01 1.39 -3.96
CA LEU A 61 7.18 2.41 -4.56
C LEU A 61 7.06 2.25 -6.07
N ALA A 62 8.15 1.92 -6.78
CA ALA A 62 8.11 1.68 -8.22
C ALA A 62 7.23 0.46 -8.57
N LEU A 63 7.36 -0.63 -7.83
CA LEU A 63 6.48 -1.81 -7.99
C LEU A 63 5.02 -1.48 -7.66
N SER A 64 4.77 -0.66 -6.65
CA SER A 64 3.42 -0.19 -6.33
C SER A 64 2.83 0.63 -7.48
N ALA A 65 3.61 1.53 -8.10
CA ALA A 65 3.19 2.27 -9.28
C ALA A 65 2.88 1.35 -10.47
N VAL A 66 3.68 0.29 -10.68
CA VAL A 66 3.40 -0.74 -11.70
C VAL A 66 2.10 -1.49 -11.38
N GLY A 67 1.89 -1.86 -10.12
CA GLY A 67 0.65 -2.45 -9.64
C GLY A 67 -0.57 -1.55 -9.89
N ASP A 68 -0.43 -0.24 -9.66
CA ASP A 68 -1.46 0.76 -10.00
C ASP A 68 -1.81 0.74 -11.48
N GLY A 69 -0.80 0.61 -12.34
CA GLY A 69 -0.99 0.49 -13.79
C GLY A 69 -1.85 -0.72 -14.16
N PHE A 70 -1.57 -1.88 -13.57
CA PHE A 70 -2.38 -3.08 -13.80
C PHE A 70 -3.80 -2.93 -13.25
N LEU A 71 -3.96 -2.42 -12.02
CA LEU A 71 -5.28 -2.26 -11.39
C LEU A 71 -6.11 -1.10 -11.99
N ALA A 72 -5.51 -0.22 -12.79
CA ALA A 72 -6.25 0.78 -13.57
C ALA A 72 -6.92 0.19 -14.83
N GLY A 73 -6.46 -0.98 -15.27
CA GLY A 73 -6.98 -1.71 -16.43
C GLY A 73 -8.22 -2.57 -16.13
N ASP A 74 -8.50 -3.50 -17.03
CA ASP A 74 -9.57 -4.49 -16.86
C ASP A 74 -9.21 -5.46 -15.71
N PRO A 75 -9.99 -5.49 -14.61
CA PRO A 75 -9.70 -6.37 -13.47
C PRO A 75 -9.66 -7.86 -13.85
N LYS A 76 -10.50 -8.30 -14.78
CA LYS A 76 -10.54 -9.72 -15.20
C LYS A 76 -9.21 -10.17 -15.81
N ARG A 77 -8.52 -9.27 -16.49
CA ARG A 77 -7.26 -9.54 -17.18
C ARG A 77 -6.04 -9.23 -16.31
N TRP A 78 -6.05 -8.12 -15.59
CA TRP A 78 -4.84 -7.55 -15.01
C TRP A 78 -4.73 -7.71 -13.50
N LEU A 79 -5.81 -8.13 -12.80
CA LEU A 79 -5.80 -8.31 -11.34
C LEU A 79 -4.67 -9.23 -10.84
N PRO A 80 -4.37 -10.39 -11.47
CA PRO A 80 -3.28 -11.24 -10.99
C PRO A 80 -1.90 -10.57 -11.03
N LEU A 81 -1.64 -9.77 -12.08
CA LEU A 81 -0.37 -9.03 -12.21
C LEU A 81 -0.30 -7.84 -11.25
N GLY A 82 -1.41 -7.14 -11.04
CA GLY A 82 -1.51 -6.10 -10.03
C GLY A 82 -1.24 -6.67 -8.63
N LEU A 83 -1.91 -7.76 -8.28
CA LEU A 83 -1.73 -8.46 -7.02
C LEU A 83 -0.28 -8.93 -6.82
N ALA A 84 0.35 -9.50 -7.86
CA ALA A 84 1.74 -9.95 -7.80
C ALA A 84 2.71 -8.77 -7.60
N SER A 85 2.50 -7.64 -8.30
CA SER A 85 3.33 -6.45 -8.17
C SER A 85 3.27 -5.88 -6.75
N PHE A 86 2.06 -5.72 -6.20
CA PHE A 86 1.89 -5.27 -4.82
C PHE A 86 2.40 -6.28 -3.79
N LEU A 87 2.22 -7.59 -4.02
CA LEU A 87 2.80 -8.61 -3.15
C LEU A 87 4.31 -8.45 -3.01
N VAL A 88 5.03 -8.29 -4.13
CA VAL A 88 6.47 -8.08 -4.10
C VAL A 88 6.82 -6.75 -3.41
N ALA A 89 6.06 -5.68 -3.66
CA ALA A 89 6.24 -4.41 -2.96
C ALA A 89 6.09 -4.56 -1.44
N HIS A 90 5.07 -5.30 -0.97
CA HIS A 90 4.88 -5.56 0.46
C HIS A 90 6.05 -6.35 1.07
N LEU A 91 6.55 -7.36 0.37
CA LEU A 91 7.72 -8.13 0.84
C LEU A 91 8.98 -7.25 0.94
N ILE A 92 9.15 -6.31 0.01
CA ILE A 92 10.24 -5.33 0.08
C ILE A 92 10.03 -4.38 1.27
N TYR A 93 8.81 -3.90 1.53
CA TYR A 93 8.53 -3.11 2.73
C TYR A 93 8.78 -3.90 4.02
N VAL A 94 8.41 -5.19 4.07
CA VAL A 94 8.74 -6.06 5.21
C VAL A 94 10.24 -6.10 5.46
N ALA A 95 11.04 -6.33 4.42
CA ALA A 95 12.50 -6.37 4.54
C ALA A 95 13.06 -5.02 5.00
N LEU A 96 12.58 -3.92 4.44
CA LEU A 96 13.00 -2.56 4.80
C LEU A 96 12.64 -2.22 6.25
N PHE A 97 11.38 -2.44 6.66
CA PHE A 97 10.92 -2.13 8.02
C PHE A 97 11.62 -3.03 9.06
N TRP A 98 11.80 -4.32 8.74
CA TRP A 98 12.53 -5.23 9.61
C TRP A 98 13.98 -4.78 9.84
N SER A 99 14.68 -4.30 8.81
CA SER A 99 16.05 -3.82 8.93
C SER A 99 16.21 -2.59 9.83
N ALA A 100 15.17 -1.77 9.94
CA ALA A 100 15.13 -0.56 10.78
C ALA A 100 14.37 -0.78 12.10
N SER A 101 13.87 -1.99 12.36
CA SER A 101 13.04 -2.30 13.52
C SER A 101 13.84 -2.40 14.80
N ALA A 102 13.16 -2.17 15.93
CA ALA A 102 13.61 -2.51 17.27
C ALA A 102 12.80 -3.72 17.77
N PRO A 103 13.27 -4.98 17.61
CA PRO A 103 12.48 -6.17 17.95
C PRO A 103 11.98 -6.20 19.40
N SER A 104 12.69 -5.56 20.32
CA SER A 104 12.25 -5.39 21.74
C SER A 104 10.95 -4.61 21.87
N ALA A 105 10.57 -3.81 20.85
CA ALA A 105 9.32 -3.06 20.85
C ALA A 105 8.07 -3.95 20.89
N ILE A 106 8.18 -5.24 20.53
CA ILE A 106 7.06 -6.21 20.63
C ILE A 106 6.59 -6.41 22.09
N SER A 107 7.46 -6.18 23.06
CA SER A 107 7.12 -6.25 24.49
C SER A 107 6.28 -5.06 24.97
N GLU A 108 6.16 -3.99 24.18
CA GLU A 108 5.25 -2.89 24.48
C GLU A 108 3.79 -3.36 24.29
N PRO A 109 2.92 -3.32 25.32
CA PRO A 109 1.58 -3.92 25.26
C PRO A 109 0.73 -3.41 24.11
N ILE A 110 0.81 -2.10 23.80
CA ILE A 110 0.03 -1.49 22.72
C ILE A 110 0.47 -2.01 21.34
N ARG A 111 1.76 -2.19 21.09
CA ARG A 111 2.29 -2.71 19.82
C ARG A 111 1.92 -4.17 19.66
N GLY A 112 2.11 -4.98 20.70
CA GLY A 112 1.68 -6.37 20.71
C GLY A 112 0.19 -6.51 20.42
N ALA A 113 -0.66 -5.71 21.07
CA ALA A 113 -2.10 -5.70 20.81
C ALA A 113 -2.46 -5.31 19.37
N LEU A 114 -1.80 -4.30 18.80
CA LEU A 114 -2.02 -3.88 17.41
C LEU A 114 -1.56 -4.94 16.41
N ILE A 115 -0.44 -5.63 16.65
CA ILE A 115 0.02 -6.74 15.81
C ILE A 115 -0.99 -7.90 15.85
N VAL A 116 -1.46 -8.28 17.05
CA VAL A 116 -2.49 -9.30 17.20
C VAL A 116 -3.78 -8.90 16.48
N ALA A 117 -4.21 -7.64 16.61
CA ALA A 117 -5.38 -7.11 15.90
C ALA A 117 -5.21 -7.17 14.37
N ALA A 118 -4.02 -6.84 13.86
CA ALA A 118 -3.71 -6.94 12.43
C ALA A 118 -3.79 -8.39 11.93
N ILE A 119 -3.24 -9.35 12.69
CA ILE A 119 -3.31 -10.78 12.37
C ILE A 119 -4.77 -11.26 12.35
N LEU A 120 -5.52 -10.96 13.41
CA LEU A 120 -6.93 -11.36 13.51
C LEU A 120 -7.78 -10.70 12.42
N GLY A 121 -7.54 -9.43 12.11
CA GLY A 121 -8.21 -8.72 11.02
C GLY A 121 -7.90 -9.33 9.65
N GLY A 122 -6.64 -9.65 9.38
CA GLY A 122 -6.23 -10.33 8.14
C GLY A 122 -6.84 -11.72 8.00
N LEU A 123 -6.82 -12.53 9.07
CA LEU A 123 -7.46 -13.85 9.09
C LEU A 123 -8.98 -13.75 8.94
N GLY A 124 -9.62 -12.81 9.64
CA GLY A 124 -11.06 -12.54 9.50
C GLY A 124 -11.43 -12.14 8.07
N MET A 125 -10.65 -11.28 7.45
CA MET A 125 -10.84 -10.89 6.06
C MET A 125 -10.67 -12.08 5.12
N LEU A 126 -9.61 -12.85 5.28
CA LEU A 126 -9.34 -14.04 4.45
C LEU A 126 -10.47 -15.08 4.59
N THR A 127 -10.95 -15.35 5.79
CA THR A 127 -12.06 -16.30 6.02
C THR A 127 -13.35 -15.80 5.37
N TRP A 128 -13.65 -14.50 5.48
CA TRP A 128 -14.82 -13.90 4.85
C TRP A 128 -14.78 -13.98 3.33
N LEU A 129 -13.63 -13.73 2.73
CA LEU A 129 -13.46 -13.80 1.27
C LEU A 129 -13.40 -15.23 0.73
N TRP A 130 -13.08 -16.23 1.56
CA TRP A 130 -12.66 -17.58 1.13
C TRP A 130 -13.56 -18.25 0.13
N ALA A 131 -14.89 -18.15 0.31
CA ALA A 131 -15.86 -18.74 -0.60
C ALA A 131 -15.87 -18.11 -2.00
N HIS A 132 -15.40 -16.87 -2.14
CA HIS A 132 -15.45 -16.05 -3.36
C HIS A 132 -14.10 -16.05 -4.13
N LEU A 133 -13.02 -16.55 -3.53
CA LEU A 133 -11.67 -16.46 -4.11
C LEU A 133 -11.41 -17.46 -5.25
N GLY A 134 -12.13 -18.58 -5.29
CA GLY A 134 -11.93 -19.61 -6.33
C GLY A 134 -10.46 -20.03 -6.47
N ALA A 135 -9.91 -19.94 -7.66
CA ALA A 135 -8.51 -20.26 -7.96
C ALA A 135 -7.50 -19.27 -7.34
N MET A 136 -7.94 -18.10 -6.88
CA MET A 136 -7.06 -17.10 -6.30
C MET A 136 -6.79 -17.29 -4.80
N ARG A 137 -7.32 -18.33 -4.16
CA ARG A 137 -7.14 -18.59 -2.72
C ARG A 137 -5.68 -18.50 -2.28
N GLY A 138 -4.78 -19.21 -2.98
CA GLY A 138 -3.34 -19.21 -2.67
C GLY A 138 -2.70 -17.82 -2.81
N ALA A 139 -2.98 -17.12 -3.90
CA ALA A 139 -2.43 -15.80 -4.17
C ALA A 139 -2.91 -14.77 -3.16
N VAL A 140 -4.22 -14.76 -2.84
CA VAL A 140 -4.78 -13.83 -1.84
C VAL A 140 -4.31 -14.17 -0.44
N SER A 141 -4.16 -15.46 -0.08
CA SER A 141 -3.59 -15.84 1.22
C SER A 141 -2.15 -15.35 1.39
N ALA A 142 -1.31 -15.50 0.36
CA ALA A 142 0.06 -14.98 0.37
C ALA A 142 0.08 -13.44 0.49
N TYR A 143 -0.83 -12.78 -0.21
CA TYR A 143 -0.98 -11.34 -0.16
C TYR A 143 -1.40 -10.84 1.24
N VAL A 144 -2.41 -11.45 1.85
CA VAL A 144 -2.85 -11.13 3.22
C VAL A 144 -1.71 -11.34 4.22
N ALA A 145 -0.96 -12.43 4.09
CA ALA A 145 0.19 -12.68 4.95
C ALA A 145 1.27 -11.57 4.79
N ALA A 146 1.56 -11.15 3.57
CA ALA A 146 2.55 -10.12 3.29
C ALA A 146 2.15 -8.75 3.83
N ILE A 147 0.88 -8.32 3.65
CA ILE A 147 0.44 -7.01 4.15
C ILE A 147 0.32 -6.98 5.67
N VAL A 148 -0.08 -8.08 6.30
CA VAL A 148 -0.06 -8.21 7.77
C VAL A 148 1.36 -8.16 8.30
N ALA A 149 2.31 -8.87 7.65
CA ALA A 149 3.73 -8.82 8.00
C ALA A 149 4.32 -7.41 7.82
N MET A 150 3.93 -6.69 6.75
CA MET A 150 4.34 -5.30 6.52
C MET A 150 3.85 -4.39 7.66
N LEU A 151 2.58 -4.48 8.06
CA LEU A 151 2.07 -3.70 9.17
C LEU A 151 2.75 -4.11 10.49
N ALA A 152 2.92 -5.41 10.75
CA ALA A 152 3.57 -5.89 11.97
C ALA A 152 5.01 -5.38 12.09
N THR A 153 5.81 -5.47 11.02
CA THR A 153 7.19 -4.95 11.01
C THR A 153 7.23 -3.42 11.09
N GLY A 154 6.28 -2.73 10.47
CA GLY A 154 6.10 -1.28 10.59
C GLY A 154 5.84 -0.84 12.04
N LEU A 155 5.03 -1.61 12.77
CA LEU A 155 4.75 -1.37 14.20
C LEU A 155 5.97 -1.60 15.11
N LEU A 156 7.01 -2.29 14.65
CA LEU A 156 8.26 -2.49 15.40
C LEU A 156 9.29 -1.37 15.17
N LEU A 157 9.01 -0.41 14.31
CA LEU A 157 9.88 0.74 14.08
C LEU A 157 9.93 1.66 15.32
N PRO A 158 10.98 2.48 15.50
CA PRO A 158 11.02 3.51 16.53
C PRO A 158 9.80 4.45 16.45
N TRP A 159 9.33 4.97 17.59
CA TRP A 159 8.16 5.88 17.62
C TRP A 159 8.34 7.14 16.75
N ALA A 160 9.57 7.58 16.51
CA ALA A 160 9.86 8.67 15.58
C ALA A 160 9.35 8.38 14.15
N ALA A 161 9.25 7.10 13.78
CA ALA A 161 8.72 6.64 12.49
C ALA A 161 7.18 6.44 12.50
N TRP A 162 6.43 7.06 13.42
CA TRP A 162 4.97 6.91 13.49
C TRP A 162 4.24 7.14 12.14
N PRO A 163 4.73 8.00 11.19
CA PRO A 163 4.04 8.11 9.91
C PRO A 163 4.09 6.81 9.10
N VAL A 164 5.16 6.00 9.23
CA VAL A 164 5.23 4.67 8.60
C VAL A 164 4.15 3.74 9.16
N MET A 165 3.97 3.74 10.48
CA MET A 165 2.97 2.92 11.15
C MET A 165 1.54 3.25 10.68
N VAL A 166 1.23 4.55 10.64
CA VAL A 166 -0.07 5.06 10.14
C VAL A 166 -0.22 4.75 8.65
N GLY A 167 0.85 4.92 7.87
CA GLY A 167 0.86 4.64 6.44
C GLY A 167 0.62 3.16 6.12
N ALA A 168 1.27 2.26 6.86
CA ALA A 168 1.09 0.81 6.69
C ALA A 168 -0.34 0.37 7.07
N LEU A 169 -0.91 0.96 8.15
CA LEU A 169 -2.29 0.72 8.54
C LEU A 169 -3.28 1.23 7.49
N ALA A 170 -3.06 2.44 6.97
CA ALA A 170 -3.90 3.01 5.92
C ALA A 170 -3.86 2.15 4.64
N PHE A 171 -2.67 1.66 4.26
CA PHE A 171 -2.51 0.77 3.12
C PHE A 171 -3.30 -0.53 3.33
N MET A 172 -3.14 -1.19 4.47
CA MET A 172 -3.90 -2.41 4.80
C MET A 172 -5.41 -2.16 4.78
N ALA A 173 -5.88 -1.03 5.30
CA ALA A 173 -7.29 -0.67 5.27
C ALA A 173 -7.80 -0.43 3.83
N SER A 174 -7.02 0.24 2.99
CA SER A 174 -7.31 0.39 1.55
C SER A 174 -7.51 -0.96 0.87
N ASP A 175 -6.58 -1.89 1.10
CA ASP A 175 -6.62 -3.21 0.46
C ASP A 175 -7.76 -4.08 0.99
N ALA A 176 -8.13 -3.94 2.25
CA ALA A 176 -9.30 -4.59 2.81
C ALA A 176 -10.59 -4.13 2.11
N ILE A 177 -10.76 -2.82 1.92
CA ILE A 177 -11.93 -2.27 1.20
C ILE A 177 -11.91 -2.71 -0.27
N LEU A 178 -10.76 -2.65 -0.93
CA LEU A 178 -10.60 -3.08 -2.32
C LEU A 178 -10.93 -4.58 -2.49
N SER A 179 -10.45 -5.43 -1.60
CA SER A 179 -10.71 -6.87 -1.63
C SER A 179 -12.18 -7.18 -1.41
N ALA A 180 -12.83 -6.48 -0.48
CA ALA A 180 -14.27 -6.60 -0.23
C ALA A 180 -15.09 -6.24 -1.47
N ASP A 181 -14.73 -5.15 -2.16
CA ASP A 181 -15.41 -4.75 -3.40
C ASP A 181 -15.15 -5.74 -4.54
N LEU A 182 -13.90 -6.14 -4.78
CA LEU A 182 -13.52 -7.00 -5.90
C LEU A 182 -14.08 -8.42 -5.80
N PHE A 183 -14.06 -9.03 -4.63
CA PHE A 183 -14.40 -10.46 -4.47
C PHE A 183 -15.83 -10.69 -3.97
N VAL A 184 -16.40 -9.76 -3.20
CA VAL A 184 -17.73 -9.90 -2.59
C VAL A 184 -18.73 -8.86 -3.12
N GLY A 185 -18.23 -7.81 -3.78
CA GLY A 185 -19.06 -6.67 -4.20
C GLY A 185 -19.52 -5.79 -3.04
N ALA A 186 -18.91 -5.95 -1.86
CA ALA A 186 -19.25 -5.16 -0.68
C ALA A 186 -18.65 -3.76 -0.76
N LYS A 187 -19.48 -2.75 -0.55
CA LYS A 187 -19.11 -1.34 -0.67
C LYS A 187 -19.41 -0.58 0.60
N ILE A 188 -18.61 0.43 0.91
CA ILE A 188 -18.83 1.33 2.05
C ILE A 188 -20.21 1.99 1.88
N ALA A 189 -21.09 1.77 2.84
CA ALA A 189 -22.48 2.24 2.83
C ALA A 189 -23.22 1.99 1.48
N GLY A 190 -22.88 0.89 0.78
CA GLY A 190 -23.44 0.56 -0.53
C GLY A 190 -23.00 1.48 -1.68
N SER A 191 -22.04 2.38 -1.45
CA SER A 191 -21.64 3.41 -2.40
C SER A 191 -20.30 3.08 -3.06
N GLU A 192 -20.31 2.87 -4.39
CA GLU A 192 -19.10 2.73 -5.20
C GLU A 192 -18.19 3.96 -5.09
N ARG A 193 -18.81 5.15 -5.05
CA ARG A 193 -18.08 6.42 -4.94
C ARG A 193 -17.32 6.52 -3.62
N LEU A 194 -17.96 6.19 -2.50
CA LEU A 194 -17.31 6.23 -1.19
C LEU A 194 -16.20 5.19 -1.11
N SER A 195 -16.41 3.97 -1.60
CA SER A 195 -15.37 2.93 -1.66
C SER A 195 -14.19 3.36 -2.50
N GLY A 196 -14.42 3.85 -3.71
CA GLY A 196 -13.35 4.29 -4.60
C GLY A 196 -12.50 5.43 -4.01
N TYR A 197 -13.13 6.45 -3.43
CA TYR A 197 -12.41 7.54 -2.77
C TYR A 197 -11.66 7.08 -1.51
N ALA A 198 -12.27 6.22 -0.69
CA ALA A 198 -11.62 5.69 0.51
C ALA A 198 -10.39 4.85 0.14
N ILE A 199 -10.53 3.92 -0.81
CA ILE A 199 -9.41 3.10 -1.33
C ILE A 199 -8.28 4.01 -1.78
N TRP A 200 -8.56 4.99 -2.64
CA TRP A 200 -7.53 5.86 -3.18
C TRP A 200 -6.86 6.74 -2.12
N ALA A 201 -7.65 7.39 -1.26
CA ALA A 201 -7.13 8.28 -0.22
C ALA A 201 -6.26 7.53 0.80
N LEU A 202 -6.71 6.35 1.24
CA LEU A 202 -5.97 5.50 2.18
C LEU A 202 -4.69 4.94 1.53
N TYR A 203 -4.76 4.49 0.28
CA TYR A 203 -3.62 3.96 -0.45
C TYR A 203 -2.54 5.04 -0.69
N TYR A 204 -2.90 6.13 -1.38
CA TYR A 204 -1.94 7.18 -1.69
C TYR A 204 -1.43 7.89 -0.42
N GLY A 205 -2.34 8.20 0.50
CA GLY A 205 -1.97 8.78 1.80
C GLY A 205 -1.04 7.86 2.59
N GLY A 206 -1.30 6.56 2.55
CA GLY A 206 -0.43 5.52 3.14
C GLY A 206 0.97 5.51 2.53
N GLN A 207 1.08 5.51 1.20
CA GLN A 207 2.36 5.55 0.49
C GLN A 207 3.15 6.82 0.78
N ALA A 208 2.47 7.99 0.80
CA ALA A 208 3.09 9.26 1.13
C ALA A 208 3.59 9.30 2.58
N ALA A 209 2.79 8.78 3.53
CA ALA A 209 3.16 8.71 4.94
C ALA A 209 4.35 7.77 5.18
N ILE A 210 4.37 6.58 4.54
CA ILE A 210 5.52 5.66 4.58
C ILE A 210 6.78 6.36 4.05
N THR A 211 6.66 7.03 2.91
CA THR A 211 7.79 7.72 2.28
C THR A 211 8.35 8.82 3.21
N LEU A 212 7.48 9.68 3.76
CA LEU A 212 7.87 10.75 4.66
C LEU A 212 8.52 10.22 5.95
N GLY A 213 7.92 9.17 6.53
CA GLY A 213 8.40 8.60 7.79
C GLY A 213 9.78 7.92 7.64
N LEU A 214 10.04 7.25 6.52
CA LEU A 214 11.33 6.62 6.25
C LEU A 214 12.42 7.63 5.87
N MET A 215 12.07 8.70 5.15
CA MET A 215 13.02 9.78 4.84
C MET A 215 13.49 10.53 6.10
N GLY A 216 12.76 10.44 7.21
CA GLY A 216 13.13 11.01 8.51
C GLY A 216 14.00 10.08 9.36
N LEU A 217 14.31 8.87 8.89
CA LEU A 217 15.19 7.92 9.57
C LEU A 217 16.56 7.88 8.89
N ASP A 218 17.62 7.80 9.69
CA ASP A 218 18.96 7.48 9.22
C ASP A 218 19.04 5.96 8.98
N LEU A 219 18.81 5.52 7.73
CA LEU A 219 18.80 4.11 7.30
C LEU A 219 20.16 3.69 6.72
#